data_810c0e89731edf7ef50bb808dcfcd6da
#
_entry.id   810c0e89731edf7ef50bb808dcfcd6da
#
_cell.length_a   1.000
_cell.length_b   1.000
_cell.length_c   1.000
_cell.angle_alpha   90.00
_cell.angle_beta   90.00
_cell.angle_gamma   90.00
#
_symmetry.space_group_name_H-M   'P 1'
#
loop_
_entity.id
_entity.type
_entity.pdbx_description
1 polymer ?
#
loop_
_entity_poly.entity_id
_entity_poly.type
_entity_poly.pdbx_seq_one_letter_code
_entity_poly.pdbx_strand_id
1 'polypeptide(L)'
;TLNRIFKKNLNLKNLDYFYLSKISTLKRKPIPLLSDVLKASKNKFPLFIEIKPYFSIRILKNLVKETSKFKKCIFISFNHKNIYNLLKIKPNIKTGLSFSNTSKVKTIIKLSKNKKINFLILDKIFLNSRNIQQLKIKKYFYTIKKKSEFKKYSKNNNLIFENL
;
A
#
# COMPACT_ATOMS: atom_id res chain seq x y z
N THR A 1 -9.85 -9.76 2.46
CA THR A 1 -11.25 -10.09 2.15
C THR A 1 -12.06 -10.05 3.42
N LEU A 2 -13.34 -9.70 3.34
CA LEU A 2 -14.26 -9.70 4.49
C LEU A 2 -14.39 -11.09 5.10
N ASN A 3 -14.24 -12.13 4.30
CA ASN A 3 -14.24 -13.51 4.78
C ASN A 3 -13.14 -13.76 5.83
N ARG A 4 -11.93 -13.23 5.62
CA ARG A 4 -10.81 -13.37 6.58
C ARG A 4 -11.12 -12.71 7.92
N ILE A 5 -11.80 -11.55 7.91
CA ILE A 5 -12.03 -10.73 9.11
C ILE A 5 -13.35 -11.12 9.79
N PHE A 6 -14.42 -11.32 9.02
CA PHE A 6 -15.78 -11.51 9.54
C PHE A 6 -16.32 -12.92 9.38
N LYS A 7 -15.55 -13.82 8.74
CA LYS A 7 -15.99 -15.20 8.39
C LYS A 7 -17.30 -15.22 7.58
N LYS A 8 -17.52 -14.20 6.75
CA LYS A 8 -18.68 -14.05 5.87
C LYS A 8 -18.22 -13.88 4.43
N ASN A 9 -18.80 -14.64 3.51
CA ASN A 9 -18.50 -14.52 2.07
C ASN A 9 -19.23 -13.31 1.48
N LEU A 10 -18.70 -12.12 1.77
CA LEU A 10 -19.26 -10.85 1.35
C LEU A 10 -18.30 -10.13 0.40
N ASN A 11 -18.83 -9.62 -0.70
CA ASN A 11 -18.07 -8.80 -1.65
C ASN A 11 -18.23 -7.32 -1.29
N LEU A 12 -17.12 -6.67 -0.91
CA LEU A 12 -17.09 -5.24 -0.57
C LEU A 12 -17.68 -4.32 -1.64
N LYS A 13 -17.61 -4.71 -2.92
CA LYS A 13 -18.13 -3.90 -4.01
C LYS A 13 -19.65 -3.75 -4.00
N ASN A 14 -20.34 -4.70 -3.35
CA ASN A 14 -21.80 -4.79 -3.33
C ASN A 14 -22.40 -4.32 -2.00
N LEU A 15 -21.57 -3.74 -1.12
CA LEU A 15 -21.98 -3.31 0.20
C LEU A 15 -21.86 -1.80 0.31
N ASP A 16 -22.90 -1.17 0.87
CA ASP A 16 -22.78 0.21 1.36
C ASP A 16 -22.01 0.27 2.68
N TYR A 17 -21.55 1.48 3.01
CA TYR A 17 -20.74 1.68 4.22
C TYR A 17 -21.58 1.52 5.50
N PHE A 18 -22.87 1.85 5.49
CA PHE A 18 -23.74 1.71 6.64
C PHE A 18 -23.85 0.24 7.06
N TYR A 19 -24.16 -0.63 6.11
CA TYR A 19 -24.22 -2.07 6.36
C TYR A 19 -22.88 -2.64 6.81
N LEU A 20 -21.79 -2.20 6.16
CA LEU A 20 -20.43 -2.61 6.51
C LEU A 20 -20.04 -2.16 7.93
N SER A 21 -20.37 -0.94 8.32
CA SER A 21 -20.10 -0.42 9.65
C SER A 21 -20.89 -1.17 10.72
N LYS A 22 -22.17 -1.50 10.48
CA LYS A 22 -23.00 -2.29 11.38
C LYS A 22 -22.37 -3.68 11.64
N ILE A 23 -21.98 -4.41 10.59
CA ILE A 23 -21.32 -5.72 10.75
C ILE A 23 -20.00 -5.59 11.49
N SER A 24 -19.21 -4.59 11.19
CA SER A 24 -17.89 -4.41 11.79
C SER A 24 -17.98 -4.06 13.26
N THR A 25 -18.97 -3.26 13.67
CA THR A 25 -19.24 -2.90 15.06
C THR A 25 -19.71 -4.11 15.85
N LEU A 26 -20.67 -4.90 15.32
CA LEU A 26 -21.16 -6.12 15.95
C LEU A 26 -20.04 -7.14 16.21
N LYS A 27 -19.01 -7.17 15.35
CA LYS A 27 -17.83 -8.03 15.51
C LYS A 27 -16.69 -7.38 16.30
N ARG A 28 -16.88 -6.19 16.87
CA ARG A 28 -15.86 -5.39 17.55
C ARG A 28 -14.59 -5.18 16.71
N LYS A 29 -14.75 -5.06 15.38
CA LYS A 29 -13.66 -4.86 14.42
C LYS A 29 -14.04 -3.72 13.46
N PRO A 30 -14.10 -2.46 13.96
CA PRO A 30 -14.53 -1.33 13.14
C PRO A 30 -13.63 -1.17 11.91
N ILE A 31 -14.26 -0.89 10.77
CA ILE A 31 -13.55 -0.53 9.54
C ILE A 31 -13.67 0.99 9.41
N PRO A 32 -12.59 1.75 9.63
CA PRO A 32 -12.63 3.19 9.54
C PRO A 32 -12.74 3.65 8.08
N LEU A 33 -13.33 4.81 7.85
CA LEU A 33 -13.19 5.54 6.59
C LEU A 33 -11.77 6.06 6.42
N LEU A 34 -11.34 6.28 5.18
CA LEU A 34 -10.05 6.89 4.90
C LEU A 34 -9.93 8.26 5.59
N SER A 35 -11.00 9.07 5.55
CA SER A 35 -11.07 10.37 6.24
C SER A 35 -10.76 10.29 7.73
N ASP A 36 -11.23 9.23 8.41
CA ASP A 36 -11.01 9.05 9.85
C ASP A 36 -9.54 8.71 10.15
N VAL A 37 -8.96 7.83 9.33
CA VAL A 37 -7.53 7.48 9.41
C VAL A 37 -6.65 8.70 9.16
N LEU A 38 -7.00 9.51 8.15
CA LEU A 38 -6.28 10.74 7.82
C LEU A 38 -6.32 11.74 8.97
N LYS A 39 -7.51 11.98 9.55
CA LYS A 39 -7.69 12.87 10.71
C LYS A 39 -6.89 12.36 11.92
N ALA A 40 -6.98 11.06 12.23
CA ALA A 40 -6.26 10.46 13.34
C ALA A 40 -4.75 10.56 13.20
N SER A 41 -4.22 10.50 11.97
CA SER A 41 -2.78 10.62 11.71
C SER A 41 -2.21 12.00 12.00
N LYS A 42 -3.07 13.06 11.98
CA LYS A 42 -2.70 14.48 12.17
C LYS A 42 -1.49 14.93 11.35
N ASN A 43 -1.24 14.32 10.20
CA ASN A 43 -0.01 14.51 9.41
C ASN A 43 1.31 14.21 10.15
N LYS A 44 1.27 13.53 11.29
CA LYS A 44 2.48 13.23 12.08
C LYS A 44 3.35 12.19 11.38
N PHE A 45 2.73 11.16 10.79
CA PHE A 45 3.42 10.01 10.20
C PHE A 45 3.10 9.85 8.71
N PRO A 46 4.04 9.30 7.91
CA PRO A 46 3.74 8.87 6.55
C PRO A 46 2.69 7.75 6.54
N LEU A 47 1.68 7.88 5.68
CA LEU A 47 0.65 6.88 5.48
C LEU A 47 0.82 6.22 4.12
N PHE A 48 1.03 4.91 4.09
CA PHE A 48 0.96 4.11 2.87
C PHE A 48 -0.49 3.73 2.60
N ILE A 49 -1.06 4.29 1.53
CA ILE A 49 -2.44 4.03 1.09
C ILE A 49 -2.38 3.03 -0.06
N GLU A 50 -2.73 1.78 0.21
CA GLU A 50 -2.73 0.72 -0.80
C GLU A 50 -4.05 0.72 -1.58
N ILE A 51 -3.96 0.91 -2.90
CA ILE A 51 -5.10 0.81 -3.82
C ILE A 51 -5.11 -0.62 -4.40
N LYS A 52 -5.98 -1.47 -3.85
CA LYS A 52 -6.06 -2.90 -4.23
C LYS A 52 -6.75 -3.14 -5.57
N PRO A 53 -8.01 -2.69 -5.79
CA PRO A 53 -8.67 -2.87 -7.07
C PRO A 53 -8.20 -1.84 -8.10
N TYR A 54 -8.52 -2.09 -9.36
CA TYR A 54 -8.45 -1.03 -10.36
C TYR A 54 -9.51 0.03 -10.07
N PHE A 55 -9.07 1.28 -10.00
CA PHE A 55 -9.96 2.44 -9.86
C PHE A 55 -10.04 3.24 -11.16
N SER A 56 -11.24 3.69 -11.49
CA SER A 56 -11.44 4.65 -12.58
C SER A 56 -10.75 6.00 -12.27
N ILE A 57 -10.47 6.77 -13.31
CA ILE A 57 -9.89 8.12 -13.17
C ILE A 57 -10.73 9.01 -12.24
N ARG A 58 -12.07 8.90 -12.31
CA ARG A 58 -12.99 9.64 -11.44
C ARG A 58 -12.74 9.33 -9.95
N ILE A 59 -12.65 8.06 -9.60
CA ILE A 59 -12.39 7.63 -8.21
C ILE A 59 -11.00 8.10 -7.75
N LEU A 60 -9.99 7.98 -8.61
CA LEU A 60 -8.63 8.45 -8.28
C LEU A 60 -8.56 9.97 -8.09
N LYS A 61 -9.30 10.77 -8.88
CA LYS A 61 -9.43 12.22 -8.67
C LYS A 61 -10.05 12.54 -7.30
N ASN A 62 -11.11 11.83 -6.90
CA ASN A 62 -11.71 12.00 -5.58
C ASN A 62 -10.73 11.63 -4.46
N LEU A 63 -10.00 10.53 -4.59
CA LEU A 63 -8.97 10.11 -3.65
C LEU A 63 -7.87 11.17 -3.50
N VAL A 64 -7.40 11.75 -4.59
CA VAL A 64 -6.40 12.84 -4.58
C VAL A 64 -6.96 14.08 -3.88
N LYS A 65 -8.23 14.44 -4.12
CA LYS A 65 -8.92 15.56 -3.47
C LYS A 65 -9.03 15.33 -1.96
N GLU A 66 -9.49 14.15 -1.53
CA GLU A 66 -9.65 13.79 -0.13
C GLU A 66 -8.33 13.85 0.65
N THR A 67 -7.24 13.40 0.01
CA THR A 67 -5.91 13.37 0.64
C THR A 67 -5.10 14.65 0.46
N SER A 68 -5.62 15.66 -0.24
CA SER A 68 -4.87 16.88 -0.63
C SER A 68 -4.29 17.66 0.54
N LYS A 69 -4.99 17.70 1.68
CA LYS A 69 -4.57 18.37 2.93
C LYS A 69 -3.53 17.58 3.73
N PHE A 70 -3.25 16.33 3.33
CA PHE A 70 -2.35 15.40 4.05
C PHE A 70 -1.08 15.17 3.25
N LYS A 71 -0.04 15.96 3.54
CA LYS A 71 1.22 15.99 2.77
C LYS A 71 2.04 14.69 2.85
N LYS A 72 1.77 13.83 3.83
CA LYS A 72 2.54 12.60 4.08
C LYS A 72 1.89 11.32 3.54
N CYS A 73 0.88 11.43 2.66
CA CYS A 73 0.28 10.27 2.00
C CYS A 73 1.16 9.76 0.85
N ILE A 74 1.32 8.46 0.81
CA ILE A 74 2.06 7.71 -0.22
C ILE A 74 1.12 6.66 -0.80
N PHE A 75 0.90 6.69 -2.11
CA PHE A 75 0.01 5.73 -2.76
C PHE A 75 0.79 4.56 -3.32
N ILE A 76 0.35 3.35 -2.99
CA ILE A 76 0.96 2.12 -3.46
C ILE A 76 -0.09 1.21 -4.10
N SER A 77 0.30 0.38 -5.05
CA SER A 77 -0.61 -0.57 -5.68
C SER A 77 0.16 -1.69 -6.36
N PHE A 78 -0.42 -2.91 -6.29
CA PHE A 78 -0.04 -4.03 -7.15
C PHE A 78 -0.59 -3.85 -8.58
N ASN A 79 -1.72 -3.15 -8.72
CA ASN A 79 -2.21 -2.74 -10.02
C ASN A 79 -1.52 -1.42 -10.43
N HIS A 80 -0.41 -1.53 -11.13
CA HIS A 80 0.43 -0.38 -11.49
C HIS A 80 -0.30 0.66 -12.36
N LYS A 81 -1.40 0.29 -13.07
CA LYS A 81 -2.25 1.26 -13.79
C LYS A 81 -2.80 2.33 -12.86
N ASN A 82 -3.15 1.99 -11.62
CA ASN A 82 -3.59 2.98 -10.63
C ASN A 82 -2.52 4.05 -10.38
N ILE A 83 -1.27 3.62 -10.22
CA ILE A 83 -0.15 4.51 -9.95
C ILE A 83 0.12 5.42 -11.13
N TYR A 84 0.16 4.88 -12.36
CA TYR A 84 0.36 5.70 -13.55
C TYR A 84 -0.78 6.69 -13.78
N ASN A 85 -2.02 6.31 -13.49
CA ASN A 85 -3.15 7.21 -13.56
C ASN A 85 -3.09 8.32 -12.49
N LEU A 86 -2.66 8.01 -11.27
CA LEU A 86 -2.42 9.02 -10.23
C LEU A 86 -1.36 10.02 -10.67
N LEU A 87 -0.27 9.57 -11.26
CA LEU A 87 0.80 10.45 -11.79
C LEU A 87 0.34 11.33 -12.95
N LYS A 88 -0.65 10.89 -13.74
CA LYS A 88 -1.29 11.75 -14.76
C LYS A 88 -2.17 12.84 -14.11
N ILE A 89 -2.86 12.51 -13.00
CA ILE A 89 -3.73 13.46 -12.28
C ILE A 89 -2.90 14.48 -11.50
N LYS A 90 -1.84 14.03 -10.83
CA LYS A 90 -0.97 14.85 -10.00
C LYS A 90 0.49 14.36 -10.11
N PRO A 91 1.31 14.95 -11.00
CA PRO A 91 2.66 14.45 -11.31
C PRO A 91 3.61 14.32 -10.11
N ASN A 92 3.47 15.18 -9.11
CA ASN A 92 4.35 15.21 -7.93
C ASN A 92 3.79 14.42 -6.73
N ILE A 93 2.75 13.58 -6.93
CA ILE A 93 2.21 12.74 -5.87
C ILE A 93 3.19 11.63 -5.51
N LYS A 94 3.39 11.38 -4.22
CA LYS A 94 4.31 10.31 -3.77
C LYS A 94 3.69 8.94 -4.03
N THR A 95 4.39 8.12 -4.81
CA THR A 95 3.89 6.81 -5.25
C THR A 95 4.93 5.70 -5.13
N GLY A 96 4.44 4.47 -4.99
CA GLY A 96 5.24 3.26 -5.03
C GLY A 96 4.58 2.15 -5.83
N LEU A 97 5.40 1.31 -6.46
CA LEU A 97 4.95 0.10 -7.13
C LEU A 97 5.10 -1.10 -6.19
N SER A 98 4.03 -1.87 -6.02
CA SER A 98 4.05 -3.09 -5.21
C SER A 98 4.28 -4.32 -6.08
N PHE A 99 5.10 -5.26 -5.60
CA PHE A 99 5.50 -6.48 -6.29
C PHE A 99 5.36 -7.69 -5.36
N SER A 100 4.64 -8.71 -5.82
CA SER A 100 4.45 -9.98 -5.11
C SER A 100 5.67 -10.90 -5.28
N ASN A 101 5.68 -12.00 -4.54
CA ASN A 101 6.66 -13.07 -4.66
C ASN A 101 6.75 -13.70 -6.07
N THR A 102 5.68 -13.59 -6.88
CA THR A 102 5.66 -14.09 -8.28
C THR A 102 6.23 -13.09 -9.28
N SER A 103 6.60 -11.90 -8.85
CA SER A 103 7.12 -10.84 -9.74
C SER A 103 8.53 -11.17 -10.24
N LYS A 104 8.76 -10.99 -11.54
CA LYS A 104 10.08 -11.23 -12.14
C LYS A 104 11.05 -10.09 -11.82
N VAL A 105 12.25 -10.41 -11.35
CA VAL A 105 13.32 -9.44 -11.01
C VAL A 105 13.60 -8.47 -12.17
N LYS A 106 13.68 -8.98 -13.41
CA LYS A 106 13.88 -8.15 -14.62
C LYS A 106 12.78 -7.06 -14.76
N THR A 107 11.53 -7.40 -14.45
CA THR A 107 10.40 -6.45 -14.49
C THR A 107 10.54 -5.38 -13.41
N ILE A 108 10.92 -5.77 -12.20
CA ILE A 108 11.16 -4.83 -11.08
C ILE A 108 12.26 -3.83 -11.47
N ILE A 109 13.39 -4.32 -11.99
CA ILE A 109 14.51 -3.48 -12.43
C ILE A 109 14.07 -2.53 -13.56
N LYS A 110 13.33 -3.02 -14.56
CA LYS A 110 12.82 -2.18 -15.66
C LYS A 110 11.96 -1.04 -15.12
N LEU A 111 11.00 -1.35 -14.26
CA LEU A 111 10.04 -0.36 -13.74
C LEU A 111 10.67 0.59 -12.70
N SER A 112 11.71 0.16 -11.99
CA SER A 112 12.45 1.02 -11.05
C SER A 112 13.20 2.18 -11.71
N LYS A 113 13.44 2.13 -13.02
CA LYS A 113 14.09 3.20 -13.80
C LYS A 113 13.18 4.41 -14.01
N ASN A 114 11.87 4.29 -13.76
CA ASN A 114 10.94 5.40 -13.89
C ASN A 114 11.13 6.40 -12.75
N LYS A 115 11.73 7.56 -13.05
CA LYS A 115 12.06 8.63 -12.08
C LYS A 115 10.83 9.23 -11.36
N LYS A 116 9.61 9.00 -11.87
CA LYS A 116 8.37 9.45 -11.21
C LYS A 116 7.92 8.51 -10.09
N ILE A 117 8.50 7.31 -9.98
CA ILE A 117 8.24 6.36 -8.91
C ILE A 117 9.21 6.62 -7.75
N ASN A 118 8.68 6.82 -6.55
CA ASN A 118 9.48 7.15 -5.38
C ASN A 118 9.93 5.91 -4.59
N PHE A 119 9.13 4.82 -4.64
CA PHE A 119 9.33 3.65 -3.79
C PHE A 119 9.03 2.35 -4.52
N LEU A 120 9.69 1.28 -4.08
CA LEU A 120 9.29 -0.10 -4.38
C LEU A 120 8.82 -0.77 -3.10
N ILE A 121 7.68 -1.44 -3.16
CA ILE A 121 7.12 -2.25 -2.08
C ILE A 121 7.23 -3.71 -2.52
N LEU A 122 8.14 -4.43 -1.92
CA LEU A 122 8.61 -5.72 -2.40
C LEU A 122 8.27 -6.84 -1.42
N ASP A 123 7.87 -8.00 -1.93
CA ASP A 123 7.80 -9.19 -1.08
C ASP A 123 9.17 -9.49 -0.44
N LYS A 124 9.15 -9.99 0.80
CA LYS A 124 10.37 -10.30 1.57
C LYS A 124 11.31 -11.31 0.90
N ILE A 125 10.81 -12.10 -0.06
CA ILE A 125 11.64 -13.04 -0.84
C ILE A 125 12.80 -12.32 -1.57
N PHE A 126 12.62 -11.03 -1.88
CA PHE A 126 13.62 -10.22 -2.57
C PHE A 126 14.69 -9.62 -1.64
N LEU A 127 14.61 -9.83 -0.30
CA LEU A 127 15.58 -9.30 0.65
C LEU A 127 17.03 -9.75 0.35
N ASN A 128 17.20 -10.99 -0.10
CA ASN A 128 18.51 -11.54 -0.41
C ASN A 128 18.91 -11.43 -1.90
N SER A 129 18.09 -10.76 -2.73
CA SER A 129 18.40 -10.57 -4.14
C SER A 129 19.40 -9.45 -4.35
N ARG A 130 20.66 -9.78 -4.71
CA ARG A 130 21.72 -8.82 -5.00
C ARG A 130 21.29 -7.74 -6.01
N ASN A 131 20.64 -8.15 -7.10
CA ASN A 131 20.15 -7.22 -8.13
C ASN A 131 19.12 -6.23 -7.60
N ILE A 132 18.26 -6.66 -6.68
CA ILE A 132 17.27 -5.77 -6.05
C ILE A 132 17.94 -4.86 -5.03
N GLN A 133 18.87 -5.38 -4.22
CA GLN A 133 19.57 -4.57 -3.22
C GLN A 133 20.38 -3.43 -3.84
N GLN A 134 20.98 -3.64 -4.99
CA GLN A 134 21.75 -2.62 -5.73
C GLN A 134 20.92 -1.48 -6.35
N LEU A 135 19.58 -1.59 -6.41
CA LEU A 135 18.74 -0.52 -6.93
C LEU A 135 18.82 0.71 -6.01
N LYS A 136 19.07 1.88 -6.60
CA LYS A 136 19.17 3.16 -5.85
C LYS A 136 17.83 3.66 -5.32
N ILE A 137 16.70 3.23 -5.91
CA ILE A 137 15.36 3.61 -5.45
C ILE A 137 15.07 3.06 -4.05
N LYS A 138 14.36 3.83 -3.21
CA LYS A 138 13.98 3.42 -1.86
C LYS A 138 13.06 2.21 -1.89
N LYS A 139 13.38 1.20 -1.10
CA LYS A 139 12.67 -0.09 -1.03
C LYS A 139 12.08 -0.31 0.35
N TYR A 140 10.90 -0.93 0.39
CA TYR A 140 10.26 -1.46 1.60
C TYR A 140 9.93 -2.93 1.35
N PHE A 141 10.24 -3.80 2.30
CA PHE A 141 10.00 -5.23 2.18
C PHE A 141 8.87 -5.68 3.12
N TYR A 142 7.89 -6.40 2.61
CA TYR A 142 6.70 -6.89 3.32
C TYR A 142 6.55 -8.41 3.19
N THR A 143 5.85 -9.11 4.02
CA THR A 143 5.46 -8.76 5.38
C THR A 143 6.34 -9.57 6.30
N ILE A 144 7.02 -8.90 7.21
CA ILE A 144 7.82 -9.55 8.25
C ILE A 144 6.87 -9.91 9.39
N LYS A 145 6.89 -11.19 9.81
CA LYS A 145 5.99 -11.72 10.85
C LYS A 145 6.72 -12.32 12.03
N LYS A 146 8.04 -12.49 11.93
CA LYS A 146 8.87 -13.08 12.97
C LYS A 146 9.88 -12.08 13.50
N LYS A 147 10.02 -11.99 14.83
CA LYS A 147 11.02 -11.13 15.48
C LYS A 147 12.44 -11.45 15.03
N SER A 148 12.76 -12.72 14.76
CA SER A 148 14.07 -13.14 14.23
C SER A 148 14.35 -12.56 12.84
N GLU A 149 13.37 -12.60 11.92
CA GLU A 149 13.50 -11.97 10.60
C GLU A 149 13.68 -10.44 10.74
N PHE A 150 12.89 -9.81 11.63
CA PHE A 150 13.02 -8.38 11.87
C PHE A 150 14.42 -8.01 12.36
N LYS A 151 14.93 -8.69 13.39
CA LYS A 151 16.29 -8.48 13.91
C LYS A 151 17.36 -8.64 12.83
N LYS A 152 17.23 -9.70 12.00
CA LYS A 152 18.19 -10.01 10.92
C LYS A 152 18.27 -8.92 9.86
N TYR A 153 17.14 -8.32 9.45
CA TYR A 153 17.08 -7.48 8.25
C TYR A 153 16.86 -5.99 8.53
N SER A 154 16.41 -5.58 9.74
CA SER A 154 16.04 -4.20 10.05
C SER A 154 17.21 -3.21 9.98
N LYS A 155 18.44 -3.65 10.24
CA LYS A 155 19.62 -2.77 10.24
C LYS A 155 19.85 -2.11 8.87
N ASN A 156 19.60 -2.83 7.77
CA ASN A 156 19.97 -2.40 6.42
C ASN A 156 18.75 -2.24 5.48
N ASN A 157 17.53 -2.50 5.96
CA ASN A 157 16.34 -2.49 5.11
C ASN A 157 15.17 -1.78 5.78
N ASN A 158 14.32 -1.13 4.97
CA ASN A 158 13.02 -0.67 5.46
C ASN A 158 12.04 -1.86 5.40
N LEU A 159 11.49 -2.21 6.55
CA LEU A 159 10.63 -3.38 6.70
C LEU A 159 9.19 -2.95 7.02
N ILE A 160 8.23 -3.64 6.41
CA ILE A 160 6.81 -3.60 6.77
C ILE A 160 6.51 -4.89 7.54
N PHE A 161 6.08 -4.75 8.77
CA PHE A 161 5.86 -5.88 9.68
C PHE A 161 4.43 -5.92 10.20
N GLU A 162 4.04 -7.09 10.68
CA GLU A 162 2.71 -7.36 11.25
C GLU A 162 2.89 -8.26 12.49
N ASN A 163 2.34 -7.83 13.64
CA ASN A 163 2.32 -8.63 14.89
C ASN A 163 3.71 -9.10 15.38
N LEU A 164 4.69 -8.19 15.49
CA LEU A 164 6.02 -8.50 16.04
C LEU A 164 6.07 -8.46 17.56
#